data_d915578a28c99a1a3e0f59daf167fcaa
#
_entry.id   d915578a28c99a1a3e0f59daf167fcaa
#
_cell.length_a   1.000
_cell.length_b   1.000
_cell.length_c   1.000
_cell.angle_alpha   90.00
_cell.angle_beta   90.00
_cell.angle_gamma   90.00
#
_symmetry.space_group_name_H-M   'P 1'
#
loop_
_entity.id
_entity.type
_entity.pdbx_description
1 polymer ?
#
loop_
_entity_poly.entity_id
_entity_poly.type
_entity_poly.pdbx_seq_one_letter_code
_entity_poly.pdbx_strand_id
1 'polypeptide(L)'
;MSKNWFFALAFLASCQSKLPELVLEQLDTIQLATSTLKVEVLADSLNVPWDLEVDSEGFLWIAEQEGKVSRINLQTGEQRYLLQIPEVWKVRTSGLLGMVSHPDFSKNPFLYLNYTVKNDSLIRSKLVRYTYKGDTLIEPKVLMEIEGGTSHNGSRLAFGPDGKLYWATGDKHDYTYAQNREKLNGKILRLNPDGSIPADNPDPNSAVWAWGFRNMQGLAFSSSGLLYTSEHGDAIEDEVNLIQKSGNYGWPAIEGKQDLSAELEFAAANQTIEPIRSWTPVIAPAGMTYYGSEAIPEWKNTLLLTTLKGKSLRILFLSADGQSIPSEEILFENRYGRLRDVAVGPDGAIYFSTSNQDWNPQPGFPLPGDDKILKISPTQTQSTNSISPVKATEVVALDGKQLYQSYCASCHKADGAGVEGVFPALAKNPLVSGDPKPLIELLLQGKTSANGSQAMPAFSFLDNREAAEILNYIRSAWGNPSSPISSTQIESLR
;
A
#
# COMPACT_ATOMS: atom_id res chain seq x y z
N MET A 1 -44.37 53.05 -51.28
CA MET A 1 -44.89 52.21 -50.19
C MET A 1 -43.85 51.16 -49.85
N SER A 2 -42.99 51.45 -48.86
CA SER A 2 -41.90 50.55 -48.40
C SER A 2 -42.38 49.83 -47.11
N LYS A 3 -42.47 48.52 -47.17
CA LYS A 3 -42.78 47.71 -46.00
C LYS A 3 -41.46 47.33 -45.30
N ASN A 4 -41.21 47.91 -44.12
CA ASN A 4 -40.15 47.50 -43.20
C ASN A 4 -40.59 46.21 -42.45
N TRP A 5 -39.81 45.14 -42.59
CA TRP A 5 -39.93 43.92 -41.75
C TRP A 5 -38.94 44.03 -40.62
N PHE A 6 -39.42 44.10 -39.37
CA PHE A 6 -38.62 43.93 -38.14
C PHE A 6 -38.50 42.44 -37.84
N PHE A 7 -37.29 41.92 -37.93
CA PHE A 7 -36.97 40.60 -37.37
C PHE A 7 -36.69 40.76 -35.87
N ALA A 8 -37.57 40.22 -35.04
CA ALA A 8 -37.32 40.08 -33.59
C ALA A 8 -36.44 38.85 -33.36
N LEU A 9 -35.16 39.03 -32.99
CA LEU A 9 -34.32 37.97 -32.45
C LEU A 9 -34.77 37.62 -31.02
N ALA A 10 -35.40 36.47 -30.85
CA ALA A 10 -35.65 35.90 -29.52
C ALA A 10 -34.36 35.30 -29.01
N PHE A 11 -33.75 35.93 -28.00
CA PHE A 11 -32.69 35.32 -27.19
C PHE A 11 -33.31 34.23 -26.32
N LEU A 12 -33.09 32.96 -26.68
CA LEU A 12 -33.32 31.83 -25.78
C LEU A 12 -32.20 31.82 -24.72
N ALA A 13 -32.47 32.39 -23.55
CA ALA A 13 -31.63 32.22 -22.39
C ALA A 13 -31.73 30.74 -21.94
N SER A 14 -30.71 29.97 -22.24
CA SER A 14 -30.54 28.63 -21.71
C SER A 14 -30.28 28.74 -20.20
N CYS A 15 -31.30 28.53 -19.37
CA CYS A 15 -31.12 28.24 -17.96
C CYS A 15 -30.43 26.90 -17.84
N GLN A 16 -29.11 26.89 -17.79
CA GLN A 16 -28.39 25.75 -17.22
C GLN A 16 -28.73 25.70 -15.72
N SER A 17 -29.64 24.82 -15.34
CA SER A 17 -29.84 24.45 -13.93
C SER A 17 -28.53 23.90 -13.41
N LYS A 18 -27.84 24.62 -12.50
CA LYS A 18 -26.75 24.05 -11.73
C LYS A 18 -27.28 22.81 -11.01
N LEU A 19 -26.67 21.67 -11.26
CA LEU A 19 -26.94 20.49 -10.44
C LEU A 19 -26.69 20.85 -8.97
N PRO A 20 -27.52 20.36 -8.03
CA PRO A 20 -27.28 20.62 -6.61
C PRO A 20 -25.89 20.14 -6.24
N GLU A 21 -25.15 20.98 -5.54
CA GLU A 21 -23.82 20.64 -5.04
C GLU A 21 -23.94 19.45 -4.07
N LEU A 22 -23.09 18.45 -4.25
CA LEU A 22 -23.06 17.28 -3.38
C LEU A 22 -22.63 17.71 -1.97
N VAL A 23 -23.51 17.55 -0.99
CA VAL A 23 -23.25 17.86 0.41
C VAL A 23 -22.74 16.60 1.10
N LEU A 24 -21.48 16.61 1.54
CA LEU A 24 -20.84 15.51 2.25
C LEU A 24 -20.66 15.85 3.75
N GLU A 25 -20.62 14.83 4.60
CA GLU A 25 -20.28 14.98 6.01
C GLU A 25 -18.81 15.36 6.15
N GLN A 26 -18.52 16.54 6.68
CA GLN A 26 -17.17 16.99 6.96
C GLN A 26 -16.70 16.47 8.32
N LEU A 27 -15.57 15.76 8.34
CA LEU A 27 -14.95 15.21 9.55
C LEU A 27 -13.87 16.13 10.10
N ASP A 28 -13.01 16.68 9.24
CA ASP A 28 -11.84 17.44 9.63
C ASP A 28 -11.55 18.59 8.67
N THR A 29 -10.66 19.48 9.15
CA THR A 29 -10.01 20.50 8.35
C THR A 29 -8.49 20.33 8.48
N ILE A 30 -7.76 20.42 7.37
CA ILE A 30 -6.29 20.39 7.34
C ILE A 30 -5.80 21.80 7.06
N GLN A 31 -4.88 22.29 7.89
CA GLN A 31 -4.21 23.56 7.66
C GLN A 31 -2.80 23.31 7.14
N LEU A 32 -2.55 23.73 5.90
CA LEU A 32 -1.23 23.80 5.30
C LEU A 32 -0.66 25.21 5.40
N ALA A 33 0.53 25.42 4.83
CA ALA A 33 1.19 26.74 4.89
C ALA A 33 0.36 27.84 4.21
N THR A 34 -0.23 27.57 3.07
CA THR A 34 -1.01 28.51 2.28
C THR A 34 -2.44 28.03 1.98
N SER A 35 -2.70 26.72 2.05
CA SER A 35 -3.97 26.11 1.72
C SER A 35 -4.70 25.60 2.96
N THR A 36 -6.03 25.69 2.93
CA THR A 36 -6.90 24.99 3.90
C THR A 36 -7.67 23.92 3.14
N LEU A 37 -7.71 22.69 3.68
CA LEU A 37 -8.38 21.57 3.06
C LEU A 37 -9.45 21.04 4.01
N LYS A 38 -10.53 20.48 3.44
CA LYS A 38 -11.55 19.73 4.19
C LYS A 38 -11.42 18.23 3.93
N VAL A 39 -11.77 17.45 4.94
CA VAL A 39 -11.87 15.99 4.87
C VAL A 39 -13.35 15.63 5.02
N GLU A 40 -13.90 14.93 4.02
CA GLU A 40 -15.32 14.60 3.95
C GLU A 40 -15.52 13.11 3.72
N VAL A 41 -16.64 12.54 4.19
CA VAL A 41 -17.04 11.16 3.90
C VAL A 41 -17.69 11.12 2.53
N LEU A 42 -17.09 10.42 1.56
CA LEU A 42 -17.69 10.20 0.24
C LEU A 42 -18.58 8.95 0.23
N ALA A 43 -18.14 7.88 0.88
CA ALA A 43 -18.88 6.64 1.04
C ALA A 43 -18.50 5.96 2.36
N ASP A 44 -19.40 5.15 2.91
CA ASP A 44 -19.20 4.39 4.13
C ASP A 44 -19.76 2.97 4.01
N SER A 45 -19.62 2.17 5.07
CA SER A 45 -20.17 0.81 5.18
C SER A 45 -19.69 -0.13 4.06
N LEU A 46 -18.44 0.07 3.61
CA LEU A 46 -17.77 -0.78 2.61
C LEU A 46 -17.07 -1.96 3.30
N ASN A 47 -16.75 -3.01 2.54
CA ASN A 47 -16.03 -4.17 3.05
C ASN A 47 -14.63 -4.25 2.46
N VAL A 48 -13.65 -3.64 3.15
CA VAL A 48 -12.25 -3.60 2.73
C VAL A 48 -12.10 -3.11 1.28
N PRO A 49 -12.36 -1.81 0.99
CA PRO A 49 -12.13 -1.21 -0.32
C PRO A 49 -10.62 -1.20 -0.60
N TRP A 50 -10.18 -2.24 -1.33
CA TRP A 50 -8.76 -2.55 -1.53
C TRP A 50 -8.09 -1.66 -2.55
N ASP A 51 -8.80 -1.33 -3.62
CA ASP A 51 -8.27 -0.52 -4.72
C ASP A 51 -9.28 0.55 -5.15
N LEU A 52 -8.79 1.75 -5.36
CA LEU A 52 -9.52 2.92 -5.78
C LEU A 52 -8.91 3.48 -7.07
N GLU A 53 -9.74 3.79 -8.05
CA GLU A 53 -9.31 4.48 -9.25
C GLU A 53 -10.30 5.56 -9.66
N VAL A 54 -9.81 6.74 -10.02
CA VAL A 54 -10.64 7.80 -10.61
C VAL A 54 -10.41 7.82 -12.11
N ASP A 55 -11.47 7.61 -12.90
CA ASP A 55 -11.40 7.68 -14.34
C ASP A 55 -11.48 9.13 -14.87
N SER A 56 -11.20 9.29 -16.15
CA SER A 56 -11.23 10.60 -16.83
C SER A 56 -12.65 11.20 -16.95
N GLU A 57 -13.69 10.42 -16.71
CA GLU A 57 -15.10 10.84 -16.79
C GLU A 57 -15.62 11.33 -15.41
N GLY A 58 -14.81 11.25 -14.36
CA GLY A 58 -15.15 11.69 -13.01
C GLY A 58 -15.93 10.66 -12.20
N PHE A 59 -15.68 9.39 -12.44
CA PHE A 59 -16.16 8.29 -11.59
C PHE A 59 -15.03 7.72 -10.75
N LEU A 60 -15.31 7.48 -9.47
CA LEU A 60 -14.45 6.69 -8.59
C LEU A 60 -14.87 5.23 -8.64
N TRP A 61 -14.00 4.38 -9.12
CA TRP A 61 -14.15 2.92 -9.12
C TRP A 61 -13.63 2.36 -7.81
N ILE A 62 -14.28 1.31 -7.33
CA ILE A 62 -14.00 0.69 -6.03
C ILE A 62 -13.98 -0.83 -6.21
N ALA A 63 -12.86 -1.45 -5.84
CA ALA A 63 -12.73 -2.89 -5.72
C ALA A 63 -12.75 -3.27 -4.23
N GLU A 64 -13.77 -3.98 -3.78
CA GLU A 64 -13.86 -4.53 -2.42
C GLU A 64 -13.28 -5.96 -2.40
N GLN A 65 -12.50 -6.28 -1.38
CA GLN A 65 -11.70 -7.52 -1.28
C GLN A 65 -12.50 -8.81 -1.51
N GLU A 66 -13.78 -8.82 -1.18
CA GLU A 66 -14.67 -9.98 -1.36
C GLU A 66 -15.15 -10.21 -2.80
N GLY A 67 -14.69 -9.38 -3.75
CA GLY A 67 -14.99 -9.54 -5.18
C GLY A 67 -16.08 -8.61 -5.70
N LYS A 68 -16.48 -7.61 -4.93
CA LYS A 68 -17.48 -6.64 -5.34
C LYS A 68 -16.79 -5.46 -6.05
N VAL A 69 -17.35 -5.04 -7.17
CA VAL A 69 -16.93 -3.83 -7.91
C VAL A 69 -18.10 -2.86 -7.98
N SER A 70 -17.85 -1.63 -7.60
CA SER A 70 -18.81 -0.53 -7.70
C SER A 70 -18.14 0.74 -8.22
N ARG A 71 -18.94 1.76 -8.55
CA ARG A 71 -18.43 3.10 -8.88
C ARG A 71 -19.31 4.18 -8.30
N ILE A 72 -18.71 5.33 -8.03
CA ILE A 72 -19.38 6.53 -7.54
C ILE A 72 -19.20 7.65 -8.57
N ASN A 73 -20.28 8.31 -8.95
CA ASN A 73 -20.21 9.56 -9.67
C ASN A 73 -19.78 10.67 -8.72
N LEU A 74 -18.62 11.30 -8.95
CA LEU A 74 -18.04 12.27 -8.04
C LEU A 74 -18.77 13.62 -8.01
N GLN A 75 -19.65 13.89 -8.99
CA GLN A 75 -20.46 15.10 -9.02
C GLN A 75 -21.79 14.93 -8.27
N THR A 76 -22.41 13.76 -8.38
CA THR A 76 -23.73 13.49 -7.81
C THR A 76 -23.71 12.67 -6.52
N GLY A 77 -22.61 11.96 -6.23
CA GLY A 77 -22.52 11.01 -5.13
C GLY A 77 -23.26 9.70 -5.39
N GLU A 78 -23.86 9.51 -6.57
CA GLU A 78 -24.59 8.28 -6.89
C GLU A 78 -23.61 7.11 -6.98
N GLN A 79 -23.80 6.13 -6.08
CA GLN A 79 -23.06 4.88 -6.10
C GLN A 79 -23.82 3.82 -6.88
N ARG A 80 -23.12 3.11 -7.76
CA ARG A 80 -23.67 1.97 -8.51
C ARG A 80 -22.85 0.73 -8.28
N TYR A 81 -23.53 -0.34 -7.92
CA TYR A 81 -22.99 -1.68 -7.89
C TYR A 81 -22.95 -2.25 -9.32
N LEU A 82 -21.80 -2.79 -9.74
CA LEU A 82 -21.56 -3.21 -11.12
C LEU A 82 -21.40 -4.73 -11.27
N LEU A 83 -20.69 -5.37 -10.32
CA LEU A 83 -20.35 -6.79 -10.42
C LEU A 83 -20.00 -7.37 -9.05
N GLN A 84 -20.49 -8.61 -8.80
CA GLN A 84 -19.89 -9.53 -7.83
C GLN A 84 -19.21 -10.65 -8.58
N ILE A 85 -17.91 -10.86 -8.33
CA ILE A 85 -17.14 -11.94 -8.95
C ILE A 85 -17.26 -13.17 -8.06
N PRO A 86 -18.02 -14.22 -8.45
CA PRO A 86 -18.34 -15.32 -7.55
C PRO A 86 -17.16 -16.27 -7.29
N GLU A 87 -16.16 -16.29 -8.18
CA GLU A 87 -14.98 -17.16 -8.04
C GLU A 87 -13.88 -16.57 -7.15
N VAL A 88 -14.03 -15.32 -6.67
CA VAL A 88 -13.04 -14.70 -5.79
C VAL A 88 -12.91 -15.48 -4.49
N TRP A 89 -11.68 -15.90 -4.20
CA TRP A 89 -11.35 -16.55 -2.94
C TRP A 89 -10.66 -15.59 -2.01
N LYS A 90 -11.33 -15.26 -0.89
CA LYS A 90 -10.86 -14.31 0.13
C LYS A 90 -10.45 -15.05 1.39
N VAL A 91 -9.16 -15.03 1.73
CA VAL A 91 -8.59 -15.45 3.02
C VAL A 91 -7.40 -14.57 3.34
N ARG A 92 -7.34 -13.95 4.53
CA ARG A 92 -6.28 -13.00 4.92
C ARG A 92 -6.15 -11.86 3.90
N THR A 93 -5.02 -11.80 3.17
CA THR A 93 -4.71 -10.77 2.18
C THR A 93 -4.87 -11.26 0.74
N SER A 94 -5.67 -12.32 0.52
CA SER A 94 -6.15 -12.74 -0.79
C SER A 94 -7.55 -12.19 -1.06
N GLY A 95 -8.02 -12.21 -2.29
CA GLY A 95 -9.33 -11.69 -2.69
C GLY A 95 -9.26 -10.93 -4.01
N LEU A 96 -10.18 -9.98 -4.21
CA LEU A 96 -10.07 -8.95 -5.26
C LEU A 96 -9.15 -7.86 -4.75
N LEU A 97 -8.02 -7.63 -5.43
CA LEU A 97 -6.90 -6.85 -4.91
C LEU A 97 -6.52 -5.67 -5.82
N GLY A 98 -6.32 -5.90 -7.11
CA GLY A 98 -5.87 -4.86 -8.02
C GLY A 98 -6.91 -4.49 -9.07
N MET A 99 -6.97 -3.21 -9.42
CA MET A 99 -7.88 -2.68 -10.44
C MET A 99 -7.22 -1.55 -11.21
N VAL A 100 -7.46 -1.48 -12.53
CA VAL A 100 -7.11 -0.32 -13.35
C VAL A 100 -8.02 -0.25 -14.57
N SER A 101 -8.47 0.94 -14.93
CA SER A 101 -9.21 1.21 -16.16
C SER A 101 -8.26 1.40 -17.35
N HIS A 102 -8.73 1.15 -18.56
CA HIS A 102 -7.94 1.46 -19.76
C HIS A 102 -7.76 2.99 -19.88
N PRO A 103 -6.55 3.52 -20.18
CA PRO A 103 -6.32 4.96 -20.21
C PRO A 103 -7.17 5.74 -21.25
N ASP A 104 -7.59 5.09 -22.32
CA ASP A 104 -8.59 5.62 -23.26
C ASP A 104 -9.92 4.86 -23.07
N PHE A 105 -10.52 5.01 -21.88
CA PHE A 105 -11.72 4.27 -21.45
C PHE A 105 -12.92 4.54 -22.35
N SER A 106 -13.06 5.76 -22.86
CA SER A 106 -14.17 6.14 -23.74
C SER A 106 -14.22 5.33 -25.04
N LYS A 107 -13.06 4.93 -25.58
CA LYS A 107 -12.96 4.08 -26.77
C LYS A 107 -12.80 2.59 -26.43
N ASN A 108 -12.14 2.31 -25.31
CA ASN A 108 -11.83 0.98 -24.83
C ASN A 108 -12.39 0.84 -23.40
N PRO A 109 -13.70 0.58 -23.24
CA PRO A 109 -14.35 0.54 -21.93
C PRO A 109 -13.95 -0.72 -21.16
N PHE A 110 -12.65 -0.88 -20.93
CA PHE A 110 -12.07 -2.05 -20.28
C PHE A 110 -11.63 -1.73 -18.86
N LEU A 111 -12.00 -2.61 -17.94
CA LEU A 111 -11.52 -2.66 -16.58
C LEU A 111 -10.68 -3.92 -16.38
N TYR A 112 -9.48 -3.76 -15.85
CA TYR A 112 -8.56 -4.86 -15.55
C TYR A 112 -8.60 -5.11 -14.05
N LEU A 113 -8.83 -6.35 -13.68
CA LEU A 113 -8.95 -6.77 -12.29
C LEU A 113 -7.95 -7.88 -12.00
N ASN A 114 -7.29 -7.81 -10.85
CA ASN A 114 -6.51 -8.91 -10.34
C ASN A 114 -7.15 -9.47 -9.07
N TYR A 115 -7.36 -10.79 -9.05
CA TYR A 115 -7.95 -11.46 -7.90
C TYR A 115 -7.46 -12.89 -7.75
N THR A 116 -7.59 -13.43 -6.54
CA THR A 116 -7.24 -14.81 -6.25
C THR A 116 -8.46 -15.72 -6.38
N VAL A 117 -8.21 -16.91 -6.90
CA VAL A 117 -9.16 -18.03 -6.96
C VAL A 117 -8.54 -19.28 -6.35
N LYS A 118 -9.37 -20.19 -5.86
CA LYS A 118 -8.90 -21.48 -5.34
C LYS A 118 -9.68 -22.62 -5.99
N ASN A 119 -8.92 -23.50 -6.64
CA ASN A 119 -9.42 -24.74 -7.21
C ASN A 119 -8.76 -25.90 -6.45
N ASP A 120 -9.53 -26.67 -5.72
CA ASP A 120 -9.05 -27.73 -4.81
C ASP A 120 -7.99 -27.21 -3.83
N SER A 121 -6.72 -27.63 -3.97
CA SER A 121 -5.59 -27.19 -3.15
C SER A 121 -4.78 -26.06 -3.78
N LEU A 122 -5.04 -25.69 -5.05
CA LEU A 122 -4.25 -24.72 -5.79
C LEU A 122 -4.87 -23.32 -5.70
N ILE A 123 -4.07 -22.35 -5.24
CA ILE A 123 -4.42 -20.94 -5.27
C ILE A 123 -3.77 -20.34 -6.52
N ARG A 124 -4.56 -19.55 -7.28
CA ARG A 124 -4.11 -18.82 -8.46
C ARG A 124 -4.44 -17.34 -8.30
N SER A 125 -3.57 -16.50 -8.82
CA SER A 125 -3.82 -15.06 -9.00
C SER A 125 -4.08 -14.83 -10.48
N LYS A 126 -5.28 -14.30 -10.81
CA LYS A 126 -5.73 -14.06 -12.18
C LYS A 126 -5.70 -12.57 -12.48
N LEU A 127 -5.20 -12.23 -13.66
CA LEU A 127 -5.41 -10.93 -14.28
C LEU A 127 -6.50 -11.06 -15.32
N VAL A 128 -7.62 -10.39 -15.13
CA VAL A 128 -8.82 -10.52 -15.96
C VAL A 128 -9.29 -9.16 -16.45
N ARG A 129 -9.54 -9.04 -17.75
CA ARG A 129 -10.13 -7.84 -18.36
C ARG A 129 -11.63 -8.03 -18.51
N TYR A 130 -12.40 -7.06 -18.06
CA TYR A 130 -13.85 -6.95 -18.26
C TYR A 130 -14.17 -5.81 -19.22
N THR A 131 -15.29 -5.93 -19.92
CA THR A 131 -15.88 -4.85 -20.74
C THR A 131 -16.96 -4.16 -19.92
N TYR A 132 -16.86 -2.83 -19.73
CA TYR A 132 -17.92 -2.03 -19.12
C TYR A 132 -19.01 -1.73 -20.17
N LYS A 133 -20.26 -2.10 -19.90
CA LYS A 133 -21.39 -1.86 -20.79
C LYS A 133 -22.71 -1.81 -20.03
N GLY A 134 -23.47 -0.73 -20.21
CA GLY A 134 -24.82 -0.63 -19.63
C GLY A 134 -24.85 -0.75 -18.11
N ASP A 135 -23.96 -0.05 -17.41
CA ASP A 135 -23.82 -0.05 -15.96
C ASP A 135 -23.51 -1.45 -15.35
N THR A 136 -22.78 -2.29 -16.09
CA THR A 136 -22.28 -3.58 -15.60
C THR A 136 -20.94 -3.93 -16.24
N LEU A 137 -20.26 -4.92 -15.67
CA LEU A 137 -19.02 -5.48 -16.20
C LEU A 137 -19.31 -6.87 -16.77
N ILE A 138 -19.01 -7.06 -18.04
CA ILE A 138 -19.32 -8.26 -18.83
C ILE A 138 -18.09 -8.80 -19.56
N GLU A 139 -18.20 -9.95 -20.19
CA GLU A 139 -17.19 -10.56 -21.06
C GLU A 139 -15.81 -10.70 -20.39
N PRO A 140 -15.72 -11.43 -19.25
CA PRO A 140 -14.44 -11.65 -18.61
C PRO A 140 -13.47 -12.38 -19.55
N LYS A 141 -12.28 -11.79 -19.74
CA LYS A 141 -11.19 -12.39 -20.48
C LYS A 141 -9.97 -12.54 -19.58
N VAL A 142 -9.60 -13.76 -19.23
CA VAL A 142 -8.34 -14.03 -18.52
C VAL A 142 -7.17 -13.68 -19.42
N LEU A 143 -6.35 -12.75 -19.00
CA LEU A 143 -5.16 -12.31 -19.72
C LEU A 143 -3.92 -13.09 -19.27
N MET A 144 -3.81 -13.34 -17.97
CA MET A 144 -2.72 -14.09 -17.36
C MET A 144 -3.16 -14.74 -16.06
N GLU A 145 -2.56 -15.88 -15.74
CA GLU A 145 -2.74 -16.58 -14.47
C GLU A 145 -1.37 -16.99 -13.92
N ILE A 146 -1.12 -16.68 -12.64
CA ILE A 146 0.11 -17.04 -11.95
C ILE A 146 -0.20 -17.80 -10.66
N GLU A 147 0.80 -18.35 -10.02
CA GLU A 147 0.63 -18.94 -8.69
C GLU A 147 0.21 -17.86 -7.68
N GLY A 148 -0.76 -18.18 -6.81
CA GLY A 148 -1.25 -17.32 -5.74
C GLY A 148 -0.96 -17.90 -4.36
N GLY A 149 -1.15 -17.08 -3.33
CA GLY A 149 -0.99 -17.46 -1.91
C GLY A 149 -2.14 -16.96 -1.05
N THR A 150 -2.14 -17.35 0.22
CA THR A 150 -3.03 -16.77 1.25
C THR A 150 -2.64 -15.34 1.60
N SER A 151 -1.41 -14.96 1.24
CA SER A 151 -0.81 -13.63 1.43
C SER A 151 0.32 -13.43 0.43
N HIS A 152 0.92 -12.24 0.40
CA HIS A 152 1.98 -11.83 -0.52
C HIS A 152 1.61 -12.02 -1.99
N ASN A 153 0.42 -11.62 -2.37
CA ASN A 153 -0.01 -11.66 -3.77
C ASN A 153 0.43 -10.40 -4.55
N GLY A 154 0.86 -9.34 -3.86
CA GLY A 154 1.10 -8.03 -4.45
C GLY A 154 -0.20 -7.46 -4.98
N SER A 155 -0.33 -7.42 -6.31
CA SER A 155 -1.57 -7.26 -7.08
C SER A 155 -1.88 -5.87 -7.62
N ARG A 156 -1.08 -4.85 -7.34
CA ARG A 156 -1.33 -3.51 -7.86
C ARG A 156 -1.14 -3.45 -9.39
N LEU A 157 -2.04 -2.77 -10.06
CA LEU A 157 -2.05 -2.56 -11.50
C LEU A 157 -1.87 -1.07 -11.84
N ALA A 158 -1.17 -0.77 -12.94
CA ALA A 158 -1.09 0.58 -13.49
C ALA A 158 -0.84 0.55 -14.99
N PHE A 159 -1.39 1.51 -15.74
CA PHE A 159 -0.96 1.76 -17.11
C PHE A 159 0.20 2.76 -17.13
N GLY A 160 1.26 2.40 -17.85
CA GLY A 160 2.38 3.30 -18.11
C GLY A 160 2.08 4.30 -19.23
N PRO A 161 2.88 5.39 -19.32
CA PRO A 161 2.78 6.35 -20.41
C PRO A 161 3.08 5.74 -21.79
N ASP A 162 3.67 4.56 -21.82
CA ASP A 162 3.91 3.73 -23.00
C ASP A 162 2.68 2.92 -23.44
N GLY A 163 1.55 3.08 -22.72
CA GLY A 163 0.30 2.35 -22.98
C GLY A 163 0.35 0.86 -22.62
N LYS A 164 1.33 0.44 -21.84
CA LYS A 164 1.44 -0.95 -21.35
C LYS A 164 0.85 -1.08 -19.95
N LEU A 165 0.34 -2.27 -19.68
CA LEU A 165 -0.17 -2.65 -18.37
C LEU A 165 0.96 -3.22 -17.53
N TYR A 166 1.20 -2.62 -16.37
CA TYR A 166 2.15 -3.07 -15.37
C TYR A 166 1.40 -3.74 -14.22
N TRP A 167 1.93 -4.87 -13.76
CA TRP A 167 1.37 -5.65 -12.67
C TRP A 167 2.45 -5.98 -11.66
N ALA A 168 2.31 -5.46 -10.43
CA ALA A 168 3.17 -5.74 -9.31
C ALA A 168 2.72 -7.01 -8.59
N THR A 169 3.55 -8.05 -8.56
CA THR A 169 3.23 -9.34 -7.94
C THR A 169 4.07 -9.57 -6.68
N GLY A 170 3.53 -10.31 -5.70
CA GLY A 170 4.28 -10.72 -4.52
C GLY A 170 4.89 -12.11 -4.65
N ASP A 171 5.78 -12.49 -3.72
CA ASP A 171 6.49 -13.78 -3.68
C ASP A 171 5.63 -14.96 -3.20
N LYS A 172 4.35 -14.71 -2.86
CA LYS A 172 3.39 -15.66 -2.27
C LYS A 172 3.87 -16.40 -1.01
N HIS A 173 4.83 -15.84 -0.26
CA HIS A 173 5.57 -16.47 0.84
C HIS A 173 6.51 -17.61 0.41
N ASP A 174 6.94 -17.63 -0.84
CA ASP A 174 8.01 -18.51 -1.29
C ASP A 174 9.22 -17.67 -1.71
N TYR A 175 10.14 -17.48 -0.78
CA TYR A 175 11.31 -16.61 -0.92
C TYR A 175 12.22 -17.00 -2.10
N THR A 176 12.14 -18.25 -2.57
CA THR A 176 12.92 -18.70 -3.74
C THR A 176 12.43 -18.10 -5.05
N TYR A 177 11.20 -17.53 -5.09
CA TYR A 177 10.61 -17.04 -6.32
C TYR A 177 11.12 -15.67 -6.74
N ALA A 178 11.39 -14.78 -5.79
CA ALA A 178 11.74 -13.38 -6.10
C ALA A 178 12.97 -13.26 -7.00
N GLN A 179 14.02 -14.05 -6.77
CA GLN A 179 15.24 -14.06 -7.59
C GLN A 179 15.17 -15.01 -8.81
N ASN A 180 14.21 -15.93 -8.85
CA ASN A 180 14.04 -16.83 -9.99
C ASN A 180 13.27 -16.12 -11.11
N ARG A 181 13.97 -15.80 -12.23
CA ARG A 181 13.39 -15.07 -13.38
C ARG A 181 12.42 -15.90 -14.24
N GLU A 182 12.34 -17.21 -14.03
CA GLU A 182 11.35 -18.08 -14.69
C GLU A 182 10.00 -18.03 -13.98
N LYS A 183 9.95 -17.54 -12.72
CA LYS A 183 8.74 -17.35 -11.94
C LYS A 183 8.21 -15.94 -12.13
N LEU A 184 6.89 -15.79 -12.11
CA LEU A 184 6.20 -14.51 -12.28
C LEU A 184 5.82 -13.83 -10.95
N ASN A 185 6.16 -14.45 -9.82
CA ASN A 185 5.93 -13.97 -8.48
C ASN A 185 7.13 -13.18 -7.95
N GLY A 186 6.89 -12.11 -7.19
CA GLY A 186 7.94 -11.19 -6.72
C GLY A 186 8.56 -10.39 -7.88
N LYS A 187 7.71 -9.90 -8.79
CA LYS A 187 8.07 -9.23 -10.05
C LYS A 187 7.20 -8.01 -10.32
N ILE A 188 7.75 -7.07 -11.08
CA ILE A 188 6.95 -6.19 -11.92
C ILE A 188 6.81 -6.88 -13.27
N LEU A 189 5.59 -7.16 -13.69
CA LEU A 189 5.26 -7.70 -15.02
C LEU A 189 4.79 -6.56 -15.92
N ARG A 190 5.14 -6.60 -17.22
CA ARG A 190 4.72 -5.62 -18.22
C ARG A 190 4.11 -6.33 -19.41
N LEU A 191 2.87 -5.96 -19.75
CA LEU A 191 2.02 -6.62 -20.75
C LEU A 191 1.43 -5.58 -21.72
N ASN A 192 1.07 -6.01 -22.91
CA ASN A 192 0.14 -5.27 -23.75
C ASN A 192 -1.28 -5.31 -23.15
N PRO A 193 -2.18 -4.36 -23.49
CA PRO A 193 -3.55 -4.34 -22.97
C PRO A 193 -4.38 -5.59 -23.28
N ASP A 194 -3.97 -6.39 -24.24
CA ASP A 194 -4.62 -7.68 -24.61
C ASP A 194 -4.06 -8.88 -23.85
N GLY A 195 -3.03 -8.69 -23.01
CA GLY A 195 -2.32 -9.69 -22.23
C GLY A 195 -1.10 -10.30 -22.92
N SER A 196 -0.81 -9.95 -24.16
CA SER A 196 0.39 -10.42 -24.85
C SER A 196 1.66 -9.76 -24.29
N ILE A 197 2.81 -10.40 -24.51
CA ILE A 197 4.11 -9.90 -24.06
C ILE A 197 4.63 -8.85 -25.06
N PRO A 198 5.00 -7.64 -24.61
CA PRO A 198 5.62 -6.64 -25.47
C PRO A 198 6.98 -7.09 -25.99
N ALA A 199 7.24 -6.90 -27.29
CA ALA A 199 8.50 -7.31 -27.92
C ALA A 199 9.73 -6.53 -27.40
N ASP A 200 9.49 -5.37 -26.78
CA ASP A 200 10.51 -4.49 -26.18
C ASP A 200 10.73 -4.73 -24.67
N ASN A 201 10.15 -5.80 -24.11
CA ASN A 201 10.48 -6.25 -22.76
C ASN A 201 11.98 -6.66 -22.68
N PRO A 202 12.58 -6.73 -21.48
CA PRO A 202 13.96 -7.22 -21.30
C PRO A 202 14.21 -8.57 -21.98
N ASP A 203 13.26 -9.48 -21.87
CA ASP A 203 13.15 -10.71 -22.64
C ASP A 203 11.83 -10.67 -23.43
N PRO A 204 11.85 -10.71 -24.77
CA PRO A 204 10.63 -10.65 -25.59
C PRO A 204 9.69 -11.86 -25.41
N ASN A 205 10.13 -12.90 -24.71
CA ASN A 205 9.33 -14.08 -24.38
C ASN A 205 8.85 -14.07 -22.92
N SER A 206 9.20 -13.07 -22.12
CA SER A 206 8.84 -12.96 -20.70
C SER A 206 8.12 -11.67 -20.37
N ALA A 207 7.10 -11.77 -19.53
CA ALA A 207 6.42 -10.61 -18.99
C ALA A 207 7.26 -9.85 -17.93
N VAL A 208 8.36 -10.42 -17.44
CA VAL A 208 9.19 -9.85 -16.36
C VAL A 208 9.85 -8.57 -16.81
N TRP A 209 9.53 -7.46 -16.13
CA TRP A 209 10.14 -6.14 -16.32
C TRP A 209 11.27 -5.89 -15.32
N ALA A 210 11.00 -6.20 -14.04
CA ALA A 210 11.93 -6.10 -12.91
C ALA A 210 11.64 -7.21 -11.90
N TRP A 211 12.61 -7.56 -11.02
CA TRP A 211 12.47 -8.68 -10.08
C TRP A 211 13.15 -8.41 -8.74
N GLY A 212 12.98 -9.36 -7.82
CA GLY A 212 13.59 -9.28 -6.50
C GLY A 212 12.72 -8.54 -5.49
N PHE A 213 11.39 -8.78 -5.54
CA PHE A 213 10.41 -8.15 -4.66
C PHE A 213 9.72 -9.16 -3.76
N ARG A 214 9.34 -8.71 -2.55
CA ARG A 214 8.61 -9.49 -1.56
C ARG A 214 7.09 -9.37 -1.72
N ASN A 215 6.53 -8.19 -1.47
CA ASN A 215 5.08 -7.98 -1.48
C ASN A 215 4.72 -6.52 -1.77
N MET A 216 4.73 -6.16 -3.03
CA MET A 216 4.41 -4.80 -3.48
C MET A 216 2.94 -4.47 -3.30
N GLN A 217 2.62 -3.28 -2.76
CA GLN A 217 1.25 -2.85 -2.45
C GLN A 217 0.84 -1.54 -3.12
N GLY A 218 1.76 -0.74 -3.60
CA GLY A 218 1.54 0.46 -4.38
C GLY A 218 2.29 0.43 -5.69
N LEU A 219 1.76 1.08 -6.73
CA LEU A 219 2.38 1.20 -8.04
C LEU A 219 1.92 2.50 -8.68
N ALA A 220 2.84 3.44 -8.94
CA ALA A 220 2.48 4.76 -9.45
C ALA A 220 3.49 5.28 -10.49
N PHE A 221 2.98 5.91 -11.53
CA PHE A 221 3.79 6.67 -12.48
C PHE A 221 3.76 8.16 -12.13
N SER A 222 4.92 8.81 -12.13
CA SER A 222 4.97 10.27 -12.12
C SER A 222 4.60 10.87 -13.48
N SER A 223 4.37 12.18 -13.51
CA SER A 223 4.15 12.91 -14.78
C SER A 223 5.34 12.86 -15.74
N SER A 224 6.55 12.61 -15.24
CA SER A 224 7.76 12.41 -16.05
C SER A 224 7.93 10.98 -16.56
N GLY A 225 7.02 10.05 -16.18
CA GLY A 225 7.06 8.65 -16.60
C GLY A 225 7.93 7.74 -15.72
N LEU A 226 8.41 8.21 -14.58
CA LEU A 226 9.12 7.37 -13.61
C LEU A 226 8.12 6.48 -12.88
N LEU A 227 8.46 5.22 -12.72
CA LEU A 227 7.64 4.21 -12.05
C LEU A 227 8.16 3.97 -10.63
N TYR A 228 7.26 4.08 -9.66
CA TYR A 228 7.54 3.80 -8.25
C TYR A 228 6.67 2.65 -7.75
N THR A 229 7.18 1.89 -6.79
CA THR A 229 6.39 0.91 -6.03
C THR A 229 6.65 1.03 -4.54
N SER A 230 5.62 0.76 -3.74
CA SER A 230 5.75 0.56 -2.30
C SER A 230 5.73 -0.92 -1.97
N GLU A 231 6.52 -1.34 -0.98
CA GLU A 231 6.71 -2.74 -0.63
C GLU A 231 6.77 -2.96 0.87
N HIS A 232 6.24 -4.10 1.35
CA HIS A 232 6.43 -4.55 2.72
C HIS A 232 7.77 -5.26 2.88
N GLY A 233 8.58 -4.82 3.84
CA GLY A 233 9.67 -5.60 4.41
C GLY A 233 9.16 -6.80 5.22
N ASP A 234 10.05 -7.65 5.70
CA ASP A 234 9.66 -8.79 6.56
C ASP A 234 9.44 -8.32 8.01
N ALA A 235 10.52 -7.99 8.70
CA ALA A 235 10.47 -7.43 10.05
C ALA A 235 10.84 -5.95 10.10
N ILE A 236 11.63 -5.52 9.13
CA ILE A 236 12.22 -4.18 9.00
C ILE A 236 12.05 -3.70 7.56
N GLU A 237 12.40 -2.44 7.34
CA GLU A 237 12.63 -1.83 6.04
C GLU A 237 11.52 -2.05 5.00
N ASP A 238 10.30 -1.61 5.37
CA ASP A 238 9.33 -1.30 4.33
C ASP A 238 9.92 -0.27 3.36
N GLU A 239 9.58 -0.35 2.06
CA GLU A 239 10.31 0.38 1.03
C GLU A 239 9.43 1.18 0.07
N VAL A 240 10.02 2.23 -0.51
CA VAL A 240 9.64 2.77 -1.83
C VAL A 240 10.81 2.63 -2.78
N ASN A 241 10.55 2.00 -3.91
CA ASN A 241 11.51 1.73 -4.96
C ASN A 241 11.22 2.56 -6.21
N LEU A 242 12.26 3.10 -6.86
CA LEU A 242 12.22 3.64 -8.21
C LEU A 242 12.55 2.52 -9.20
N ILE A 243 11.59 2.16 -10.05
CA ILE A 243 11.68 0.97 -10.89
C ILE A 243 12.41 1.22 -12.20
N GLN A 244 13.42 0.41 -12.45
CA GLN A 244 14.21 0.42 -13.68
C GLN A 244 13.95 -0.87 -14.48
N LYS A 245 13.99 -0.75 -15.81
CA LYS A 245 13.97 -1.90 -16.71
C LYS A 245 15.13 -2.84 -16.40
N SER A 246 14.87 -4.14 -16.25
CA SER A 246 15.85 -5.16 -15.86
C SER A 246 16.47 -4.96 -14.47
N GLY A 247 15.83 -4.19 -13.59
CA GLY A 247 16.30 -3.98 -12.21
C GLY A 247 16.09 -5.20 -11.33
N ASN A 248 17.08 -5.49 -10.48
CA ASN A 248 17.01 -6.46 -9.38
C ASN A 248 16.97 -5.69 -8.05
N TYR A 249 15.94 -5.94 -7.20
CA TYR A 249 15.72 -5.23 -5.94
C TYR A 249 16.11 -6.05 -4.69
N GLY A 250 16.74 -7.20 -4.90
CA GLY A 250 17.53 -7.90 -3.89
C GLY A 250 16.80 -8.92 -3.03
N TRP A 251 15.48 -8.78 -2.81
CA TRP A 251 14.74 -9.73 -1.97
C TRP A 251 14.93 -11.20 -2.43
N PRO A 252 15.14 -12.20 -1.56
CA PRO A 252 15.19 -12.12 -0.09
C PRO A 252 16.61 -11.94 0.48
N ALA A 253 17.63 -11.76 -0.32
CA ALA A 253 19.01 -11.64 0.14
C ALA A 253 19.33 -10.24 0.70
N ILE A 254 18.53 -9.25 0.30
CA ILE A 254 18.62 -7.87 0.75
C ILE A 254 17.23 -7.45 1.24
N GLU A 255 17.18 -6.74 2.34
CA GLU A 255 15.99 -6.15 2.94
C GLU A 255 16.30 -4.65 3.17
N GLY A 256 15.69 -3.77 2.37
CA GLY A 256 15.93 -2.33 2.45
C GLY A 256 17.28 -1.87 1.90
N LYS A 257 18.03 -1.12 2.71
CA LYS A 257 19.35 -0.62 2.34
C LYS A 257 20.41 -1.73 2.38
N GLN A 258 21.40 -1.59 1.53
CA GLN A 258 22.53 -2.51 1.46
C GLN A 258 23.58 -2.10 2.52
N ASP A 259 23.36 -2.41 3.78
CA ASP A 259 24.23 -1.98 4.89
C ASP A 259 24.90 -3.15 5.66
N LEU A 260 24.45 -4.39 5.44
CA LEU A 260 25.10 -5.59 5.98
C LEU A 260 26.15 -6.15 5.01
N SER A 261 27.24 -6.74 5.55
CA SER A 261 28.31 -7.30 4.72
C SER A 261 27.80 -8.31 3.69
N ALA A 262 26.86 -9.19 4.08
CA ALA A 262 26.27 -10.20 3.20
C ALA A 262 25.44 -9.57 2.08
N GLU A 263 24.71 -8.49 2.38
CA GLU A 263 23.93 -7.73 1.41
C GLU A 263 24.82 -7.01 0.40
N LEU A 264 25.90 -6.37 0.86
CA LEU A 264 26.91 -5.74 0.01
C LEU A 264 27.57 -6.75 -0.95
N GLU A 265 27.89 -7.94 -0.47
CA GLU A 265 28.45 -9.04 -1.31
C GLU A 265 27.41 -9.47 -2.36
N PHE A 266 26.16 -9.69 -1.96
CA PHE A 266 25.10 -10.08 -2.88
C PHE A 266 24.83 -8.96 -3.90
N ALA A 267 24.78 -7.70 -3.46
CA ALA A 267 24.57 -6.53 -4.30
C ALA A 267 25.66 -6.39 -5.38
N ALA A 268 26.92 -6.53 -4.99
CA ALA A 268 28.04 -6.47 -5.92
C ALA A 268 27.98 -7.58 -6.99
N ALA A 269 27.57 -8.80 -6.59
CA ALA A 269 27.45 -9.94 -7.48
C ALA A 269 26.23 -9.85 -8.42
N ASN A 270 25.13 -9.24 -7.99
CA ASN A 270 23.84 -9.26 -8.67
C ASN A 270 23.37 -7.88 -9.18
N GLN A 271 24.15 -6.82 -8.97
CA GLN A 271 23.85 -5.44 -9.39
C GLN A 271 22.49 -4.97 -8.91
N THR A 272 22.19 -5.15 -7.63
CA THR A 272 20.92 -4.79 -7.05
C THR A 272 20.77 -3.29 -6.86
N ILE A 273 19.53 -2.83 -6.89
CA ILE A 273 19.14 -1.42 -6.77
C ILE A 273 18.57 -1.19 -5.37
N GLU A 274 19.09 -0.17 -4.68
CA GLU A 274 18.58 0.25 -3.38
C GLU A 274 17.24 0.97 -3.48
N PRO A 275 16.38 0.88 -2.45
CA PRO A 275 15.18 1.70 -2.34
C PRO A 275 15.54 3.20 -2.22
N ILE A 276 14.66 4.05 -2.74
CA ILE A 276 14.79 5.51 -2.57
C ILE A 276 14.27 6.02 -1.22
N ARG A 277 13.56 5.17 -0.48
CA ARG A 277 13.12 5.38 0.90
C ARG A 277 12.88 4.03 1.56
N SER A 278 13.28 3.90 2.84
CA SER A 278 12.92 2.77 3.70
C SER A 278 12.47 3.24 5.08
N TRP A 279 11.75 2.37 5.81
CA TRP A 279 11.24 2.65 7.15
C TRP A 279 11.47 1.46 8.08
N THR A 280 12.21 1.74 9.14
CA THR A 280 12.36 0.89 10.31
C THR A 280 11.99 1.70 11.54
N PRO A 281 10.96 1.32 12.33
CA PRO A 281 10.11 0.14 12.20
C PRO A 281 9.15 0.18 11.00
N VAL A 282 8.70 -0.99 10.58
CA VAL A 282 7.76 -1.14 9.45
C VAL A 282 6.45 -0.39 9.68
N ILE A 283 5.95 0.26 8.64
CA ILE A 283 4.70 1.04 8.61
C ILE A 283 3.57 0.35 7.85
N ALA A 284 3.87 -0.78 7.17
CA ALA A 284 3.02 -1.50 6.22
C ALA A 284 2.46 -0.55 5.15
N PRO A 285 3.32 -0.06 4.21
CA PRO A 285 2.90 0.80 3.12
C PRO A 285 1.91 0.06 2.21
N ALA A 286 0.87 0.75 1.79
CA ALA A 286 -0.20 0.17 0.99
C ALA A 286 -0.32 0.91 -0.36
N GLY A 287 -1.51 1.35 -0.75
CA GLY A 287 -1.69 2.06 -2.00
C GLY A 287 -0.89 3.36 -2.07
N MET A 288 -0.43 3.68 -3.27
CA MET A 288 0.39 4.85 -3.54
C MET A 288 -0.01 5.48 -4.87
N THR A 289 -0.06 6.81 -4.92
CA THR A 289 -0.30 7.55 -6.15
C THR A 289 0.58 8.78 -6.24
N TYR A 290 0.83 9.27 -7.47
CA TYR A 290 1.57 10.52 -7.69
C TYR A 290 0.62 11.72 -7.66
N TYR A 291 0.99 12.76 -6.93
CA TYR A 291 0.26 14.03 -6.87
C TYR A 291 0.96 15.11 -7.71
N GLY A 292 0.42 15.39 -8.88
CA GLY A 292 0.93 16.41 -9.81
C GLY A 292 0.03 17.63 -9.97
N SER A 293 -1.10 17.71 -9.22
CA SER A 293 -2.09 18.77 -9.38
C SER A 293 -1.65 20.08 -8.71
N GLU A 294 -2.12 21.21 -9.28
CA GLU A 294 -1.98 22.55 -8.70
C GLU A 294 -3.08 22.86 -7.66
N ALA A 295 -4.06 21.97 -7.47
CA ALA A 295 -5.16 22.21 -6.52
C ALA A 295 -4.69 22.30 -5.07
N ILE A 296 -3.62 21.58 -4.71
CA ILE A 296 -2.91 21.68 -3.43
C ILE A 296 -1.43 21.90 -3.76
N PRO A 297 -1.00 23.16 -3.94
CA PRO A 297 0.34 23.47 -4.43
C PRO A 297 1.46 22.94 -3.54
N GLU A 298 1.23 22.88 -2.22
CA GLU A 298 2.19 22.37 -1.24
C GLU A 298 2.52 20.89 -1.45
N TRP A 299 1.63 20.12 -2.05
CA TRP A 299 1.82 18.68 -2.28
C TRP A 299 2.17 18.33 -3.73
N LYS A 300 2.32 19.32 -4.59
CA LYS A 300 2.73 19.08 -5.98
C LYS A 300 4.08 18.37 -6.04
N ASN A 301 4.23 17.40 -6.94
CA ASN A 301 5.42 16.56 -7.11
C ASN A 301 5.72 15.71 -5.87
N THR A 302 4.70 15.06 -5.32
CA THR A 302 4.83 14.12 -4.21
C THR A 302 4.26 12.75 -4.58
N LEU A 303 4.64 11.73 -3.81
CA LEU A 303 3.90 10.48 -3.75
C LEU A 303 3.02 10.52 -2.49
N LEU A 304 1.74 10.24 -2.64
CA LEU A 304 0.82 10.02 -1.53
C LEU A 304 0.82 8.53 -1.22
N LEU A 305 1.13 8.16 0.01
CA LEU A 305 1.26 6.78 0.45
C LEU A 305 0.38 6.50 1.67
N THR A 306 -0.55 5.56 1.54
CA THR A 306 -1.33 5.07 2.67
C THR A 306 -0.59 3.99 3.44
N THR A 307 -0.84 3.90 4.75
CA THR A 307 -0.18 2.91 5.61
C THR A 307 -1.16 2.17 6.50
N LEU A 308 -0.98 0.84 6.61
CA LEU A 308 -1.84 -0.02 7.41
C LEU A 308 -1.40 -0.06 8.88
N LYS A 309 -0.11 -0.31 9.13
CA LYS A 309 0.47 -0.36 10.49
C LYS A 309 0.76 1.05 11.00
N GLY A 310 1.25 1.93 10.13
CA GLY A 310 1.46 3.35 10.42
C GLY A 310 0.17 4.15 10.56
N LYS A 311 -0.98 3.63 10.08
CA LYS A 311 -2.32 4.24 10.20
C LYS A 311 -2.33 5.71 9.83
N SER A 312 -1.71 6.04 8.72
CA SER A 312 -1.46 7.41 8.29
C SER A 312 -1.46 7.54 6.77
N LEU A 313 -1.68 8.75 6.30
CA LEU A 313 -1.35 9.18 4.95
C LEU A 313 0.01 9.90 5.01
N ARG A 314 0.97 9.43 4.22
CA ARG A 314 2.29 10.03 4.09
C ARG A 314 2.39 10.80 2.79
N ILE A 315 2.91 12.00 2.86
CA ILE A 315 3.21 12.87 1.73
C ILE A 315 4.72 12.81 1.55
N LEU A 316 5.18 12.12 0.51
CA LEU A 316 6.58 11.87 0.22
C LEU A 316 7.05 12.88 -0.84
N PHE A 317 7.86 13.85 -0.45
CA PHE A 317 8.36 14.89 -1.35
C PHE A 317 9.47 14.35 -2.23
N LEU A 318 9.25 14.36 -3.54
CA LEU A 318 10.25 13.93 -4.51
C LEU A 318 11.27 15.04 -4.77
N SER A 319 12.53 14.65 -5.02
CA SER A 319 13.51 15.55 -5.62
C SER A 319 13.04 16.03 -7.00
N ALA A 320 13.62 17.11 -7.51
CA ALA A 320 13.20 17.70 -8.79
C ALA A 320 13.32 16.73 -9.98
N ASP A 321 14.27 15.80 -9.93
CA ASP A 321 14.48 14.73 -10.91
C ASP A 321 13.70 13.45 -10.60
N GLY A 322 13.00 13.38 -9.46
CA GLY A 322 12.23 12.23 -9.02
C GLY A 322 13.06 11.05 -8.52
N GLN A 323 14.39 11.19 -8.39
CA GLN A 323 15.28 10.07 -8.07
C GLN A 323 15.38 9.76 -6.56
N SER A 324 14.88 10.63 -5.70
CA SER A 324 14.96 10.48 -4.24
C SER A 324 13.77 11.10 -3.52
N ILE A 325 13.60 10.75 -2.24
CA ILE A 325 12.58 11.27 -1.33
C ILE A 325 13.31 11.97 -0.16
N PRO A 326 13.66 13.26 -0.29
CA PRO A 326 14.43 13.98 0.72
C PRO A 326 13.64 14.30 2.01
N SER A 327 12.31 14.30 1.96
CA SER A 327 11.48 14.58 3.14
C SER A 327 10.10 13.97 3.01
N GLU A 328 9.44 13.80 4.15
CA GLU A 328 8.05 13.36 4.22
C GLU A 328 7.28 14.10 5.31
N GLU A 329 5.96 14.16 5.11
CA GLU A 329 5.00 14.61 6.10
C GLU A 329 3.99 13.51 6.39
N ILE A 330 3.46 13.49 7.63
CA ILE A 330 2.52 12.49 8.12
C ILE A 330 1.20 13.18 8.47
N LEU A 331 0.10 12.64 7.95
CA LEU A 331 -1.26 13.04 8.27
C LEU A 331 -2.06 11.86 8.86
N PHE A 332 -3.03 12.17 9.71
CA PHE A 332 -4.06 11.25 10.23
C PHE A 332 -3.51 10.11 11.10
N GLU A 333 -2.31 10.24 11.65
CA GLU A 333 -1.76 9.16 12.48
C GLU A 333 -2.75 8.70 13.55
N ASN A 334 -3.13 7.41 13.50
CA ASN A 334 -4.14 6.77 14.36
C ASN A 334 -5.57 7.36 14.31
N ARG A 335 -5.89 8.30 13.38
CA ARG A 335 -7.18 8.99 13.37
C ARG A 335 -8.32 8.19 12.74
N TYR A 336 -8.06 7.61 11.56
CA TYR A 336 -9.03 6.83 10.77
C TYR A 336 -8.70 5.33 10.75
N GLY A 337 -7.79 4.87 11.60
CA GLY A 337 -7.30 3.50 11.60
C GLY A 337 -6.40 3.20 10.42
N ARG A 338 -6.50 1.99 9.89
CA ARG A 338 -5.68 1.49 8.79
C ARG A 338 -6.12 2.14 7.48
N LEU A 339 -5.18 2.74 6.74
CA LEU A 339 -5.45 3.31 5.42
C LEU A 339 -4.92 2.37 4.33
N ARG A 340 -5.78 2.09 3.32
CA ARG A 340 -5.49 1.04 2.34
C ARG A 340 -5.08 1.56 0.98
N ASP A 341 -5.79 2.54 0.44
CA ASP A 341 -5.52 3.03 -0.91
C ASP A 341 -5.77 4.52 -1.05
N VAL A 342 -5.19 5.11 -2.10
CA VAL A 342 -5.30 6.53 -2.39
C VAL A 342 -5.32 6.78 -3.90
N ALA A 343 -6.28 7.59 -4.35
CA ALA A 343 -6.44 8.01 -5.72
C ALA A 343 -6.58 9.55 -5.81
N VAL A 344 -6.26 10.12 -6.96
CA VAL A 344 -6.37 11.57 -7.24
C VAL A 344 -7.36 11.78 -8.36
N GLY A 345 -8.32 12.67 -8.13
CA GLY A 345 -9.29 13.08 -9.15
C GLY A 345 -8.74 14.09 -10.14
N PRO A 346 -9.43 14.29 -11.29
CA PRO A 346 -9.01 15.25 -12.31
C PRO A 346 -9.06 16.70 -11.81
N ASP A 347 -9.84 16.98 -10.77
CA ASP A 347 -9.92 18.26 -10.05
C ASP A 347 -8.81 18.44 -9.00
N GLY A 348 -7.95 17.43 -8.81
CA GLY A 348 -6.90 17.38 -7.80
C GLY A 348 -7.40 17.05 -6.40
N ALA A 349 -8.67 16.69 -6.22
CA ALA A 349 -9.14 16.12 -4.96
C ALA A 349 -8.53 14.72 -4.74
N ILE A 350 -8.26 14.41 -3.48
CA ILE A 350 -7.64 13.15 -3.08
C ILE A 350 -8.70 12.28 -2.42
N TYR A 351 -8.76 11.01 -2.81
CA TYR A 351 -9.66 10.00 -2.25
C TYR A 351 -8.84 8.91 -1.62
N PHE A 352 -9.13 8.53 -0.38
CA PHE A 352 -8.43 7.42 0.28
C PHE A 352 -9.40 6.53 1.03
N SER A 353 -9.07 5.24 1.11
CA SER A 353 -9.91 4.24 1.78
C SER A 353 -9.33 3.83 3.12
N THR A 354 -10.23 3.50 4.07
CA THR A 354 -9.88 2.79 5.30
C THR A 354 -9.92 1.28 5.08
N SER A 355 -9.31 0.51 5.98
CA SER A 355 -9.25 -0.96 5.96
C SER A 355 -9.32 -1.51 7.39
N ASN A 356 -10.36 -1.14 8.11
CA ASN A 356 -10.55 -1.47 9.52
C ASN A 356 -11.29 -2.79 9.72
N GLN A 357 -12.00 -3.27 8.67
CA GLN A 357 -12.63 -4.59 8.61
C GLN A 357 -11.72 -5.70 8.03
N ASP A 358 -10.46 -5.39 7.80
CA ASP A 358 -9.43 -6.32 7.35
C ASP A 358 -9.24 -7.49 8.32
N TRP A 359 -8.58 -8.57 7.88
CA TRP A 359 -8.28 -9.78 8.68
C TRP A 359 -7.53 -9.52 9.99
N ASN A 360 -6.88 -8.37 10.14
CA ASN A 360 -6.12 -7.96 11.33
C ASN A 360 -6.58 -6.58 11.83
N PRO A 361 -7.81 -6.44 12.35
CA PRO A 361 -8.32 -5.19 12.85
C PRO A 361 -7.51 -4.69 14.06
N GLN A 362 -7.33 -3.37 14.14
CA GLN A 362 -6.64 -2.74 15.26
C GLN A 362 -7.57 -2.55 16.45
N PRO A 363 -7.05 -2.51 17.71
CA PRO A 363 -7.87 -2.18 18.89
C PRO A 363 -8.62 -0.85 18.69
N GLY A 364 -9.92 -0.85 19.03
CA GLY A 364 -10.80 0.30 18.83
C GLY A 364 -11.42 0.42 17.44
N PHE A 365 -11.11 -0.50 16.52
CA PHE A 365 -11.69 -0.56 15.18
C PHE A 365 -12.27 -1.96 14.90
N PRO A 366 -13.21 -2.09 13.94
CA PRO A 366 -13.80 -1.02 13.12
C PRO A 366 -14.73 -0.09 13.92
N LEU A 367 -14.83 1.17 13.48
CA LEU A 367 -15.83 2.11 13.96
C LEU A 367 -17.16 1.91 13.22
N PRO A 368 -18.30 2.40 13.75
CA PRO A 368 -19.56 2.39 13.02
C PRO A 368 -19.40 3.08 11.64
N GLY A 369 -19.90 2.42 10.59
CA GLY A 369 -19.77 2.87 9.21
C GLY A 369 -18.41 2.62 8.55
N ASP A 370 -17.45 1.91 9.22
CA ASP A 370 -16.24 1.45 8.52
C ASP A 370 -16.58 0.27 7.58
N ASP A 371 -15.87 0.08 6.47
CA ASP A 371 -14.80 0.96 5.97
C ASP A 371 -15.39 2.12 5.18
N LYS A 372 -14.56 3.18 5.03
CA LYS A 372 -14.96 4.45 4.41
C LYS A 372 -14.06 4.81 3.24
N ILE A 373 -14.59 5.62 2.34
CA ILE A 373 -13.81 6.43 1.40
C ILE A 373 -13.93 7.88 1.83
N LEU A 374 -12.80 8.49 2.09
CA LEU A 374 -12.69 9.88 2.51
C LEU A 374 -12.14 10.73 1.35
N LYS A 375 -12.64 11.96 1.23
CA LYS A 375 -12.24 12.96 0.23
C LYS A 375 -11.49 14.10 0.91
N ILE A 376 -10.32 14.47 0.37
CA ILE A 376 -9.61 15.71 0.72
C ILE A 376 -9.74 16.68 -0.44
N SER A 377 -10.17 17.91 -0.18
CA SER A 377 -10.26 18.97 -1.20
C SER A 377 -10.03 20.35 -0.60
N PRO A 378 -9.56 21.34 -1.40
CA PRO A 378 -9.44 22.71 -0.93
C PRO A 378 -10.75 23.30 -0.45
N THR A 379 -10.67 24.18 0.58
CA THR A 379 -11.82 24.93 1.12
C THR A 379 -11.40 26.34 1.52
N GLN A 380 -12.37 27.26 1.49
CA GLN A 380 -12.20 28.60 2.05
C GLN A 380 -12.67 28.70 3.51
N THR A 381 -13.31 27.64 4.02
CA THR A 381 -13.83 27.60 5.39
C THR A 381 -12.68 27.32 6.36
N GLN A 382 -12.40 28.28 7.23
CA GLN A 382 -11.46 28.06 8.33
C GLN A 382 -12.16 27.37 9.51
N SER A 383 -11.44 26.48 10.18
CA SER A 383 -11.90 25.79 11.39
C SER A 383 -10.93 26.03 12.55
N THR A 384 -11.45 26.19 13.76
CA THR A 384 -10.65 26.31 14.98
C THR A 384 -9.98 24.99 15.38
N ASN A 385 -10.45 23.86 14.85
CA ASN A 385 -9.96 22.51 15.14
C ASN A 385 -9.31 21.87 13.89
N SER A 386 -8.39 22.62 13.25
CA SER A 386 -7.65 22.08 12.10
C SER A 386 -6.49 21.19 12.57
N ILE A 387 -6.24 20.14 11.79
CA ILE A 387 -5.03 19.32 11.90
C ILE A 387 -3.95 19.85 10.95
N SER A 388 -2.69 19.58 11.24
CA SER A 388 -1.58 19.94 10.36
C SER A 388 -0.72 18.70 10.11
N PRO A 389 -0.10 18.59 8.92
CA PRO A 389 0.90 17.56 8.70
C PRO A 389 2.06 17.70 9.67
N VAL A 390 2.56 16.56 10.13
CA VAL A 390 3.74 16.51 10.99
C VAL A 390 4.92 16.06 10.14
N LYS A 391 6.03 16.84 10.15
CA LYS A 391 7.27 16.38 9.52
C LYS A 391 7.74 15.12 10.22
N ALA A 392 8.04 14.08 9.46
CA ALA A 392 8.71 12.92 10.02
C ALA A 392 10.10 13.38 10.50
N THR A 393 10.27 13.45 11.81
CA THR A 393 11.60 13.62 12.41
C THR A 393 12.31 12.28 12.39
N GLU A 394 13.64 12.30 12.23
CA GLU A 394 14.47 11.13 12.47
C GLU A 394 14.10 10.52 13.83
N VAL A 395 14.04 9.19 13.88
CA VAL A 395 13.52 8.41 15.00
C VAL A 395 14.11 8.90 16.33
N VAL A 396 13.29 9.51 17.17
CA VAL A 396 13.60 9.69 18.59
C VAL A 396 13.77 8.29 19.16
N ALA A 397 14.86 8.04 19.88
CA ALA A 397 15.12 6.76 20.52
C ALA A 397 13.88 6.31 21.29
N LEU A 398 13.20 5.28 20.78
CA LEU A 398 11.98 4.74 21.36
C LEU A 398 12.29 3.99 22.66
N ASP A 399 11.37 4.01 23.62
CA ASP A 399 11.49 3.18 24.83
C ASP A 399 11.24 1.71 24.49
N GLY A 400 11.62 0.80 25.38
CA GLY A 400 11.53 -0.64 25.13
C GLY A 400 10.12 -1.13 24.84
N LYS A 401 9.06 -0.47 25.35
CA LYS A 401 7.66 -0.81 25.06
C LYS A 401 7.29 -0.41 23.64
N GLN A 402 7.71 0.77 23.18
CA GLN A 402 7.45 1.27 21.84
C GLN A 402 8.19 0.40 20.81
N LEU A 403 9.46 0.08 21.07
CA LEU A 403 10.26 -0.84 20.26
C LEU A 403 9.61 -2.23 20.19
N TYR A 404 9.16 -2.80 21.33
CA TYR A 404 8.43 -4.06 21.35
C TYR A 404 7.15 -4.02 20.51
N GLN A 405 6.37 -2.95 20.62
CA GLN A 405 5.16 -2.77 19.81
C GLN A 405 5.46 -2.72 18.33
N SER A 406 6.60 -2.14 17.96
CA SER A 406 7.02 -1.97 16.58
C SER A 406 7.53 -3.29 15.98
N TYR A 407 8.37 -4.02 16.70
CA TYR A 407 9.10 -5.16 16.13
C TYR A 407 8.53 -6.53 16.53
N CYS A 408 7.90 -6.66 17.69
CA CYS A 408 7.60 -7.97 18.29
C CYS A 408 6.09 -8.26 18.40
N ALA A 409 5.27 -7.22 18.63
CA ALA A 409 3.85 -7.39 18.96
C ALA A 409 3.00 -7.95 17.81
N SER A 410 3.44 -7.85 16.57
CA SER A 410 2.75 -8.43 15.41
C SER A 410 2.64 -9.96 15.50
N CYS A 411 3.67 -10.62 16.03
CA CYS A 411 3.71 -12.07 16.23
C CYS A 411 3.36 -12.45 17.68
N HIS A 412 3.98 -11.77 18.65
CA HIS A 412 3.86 -12.12 20.07
C HIS A 412 2.68 -11.43 20.77
N LYS A 413 1.89 -10.62 20.07
CA LYS A 413 0.79 -9.76 20.54
C LYS A 413 1.21 -8.69 21.55
N ALA A 414 0.41 -7.66 21.73
CA ALA A 414 0.73 -6.55 22.64
C ALA A 414 0.79 -6.95 24.12
N ASP A 415 0.12 -8.03 24.49
CA ASP A 415 0.08 -8.62 25.84
C ASP A 415 1.09 -9.75 26.04
N GLY A 416 1.95 -10.05 25.07
CA GLY A 416 2.95 -11.10 25.12
C GLY A 416 2.37 -12.52 25.12
N ALA A 417 1.07 -12.71 24.83
CA ALA A 417 0.40 -14.01 24.87
C ALA A 417 0.77 -14.92 23.68
N GLY A 418 1.31 -14.36 22.60
CA GLY A 418 1.63 -15.11 21.39
C GLY A 418 0.40 -15.68 20.66
N VAL A 419 0.62 -16.69 19.83
CA VAL A 419 -0.43 -17.44 19.12
C VAL A 419 -0.14 -18.93 19.32
N GLU A 420 -1.06 -19.65 19.96
CA GLU A 420 -0.89 -21.06 20.26
C GLU A 420 -0.56 -21.89 19.00
N GLY A 421 0.49 -22.69 19.10
CA GLY A 421 0.97 -23.52 18.00
C GLY A 421 1.70 -22.77 16.86
N VAL A 422 1.77 -21.44 16.91
CA VAL A 422 2.40 -20.61 15.86
C VAL A 422 3.51 -19.73 16.43
N PHE A 423 3.18 -18.84 17.37
CA PHE A 423 4.15 -17.94 17.99
C PHE A 423 4.14 -18.13 19.50
N PRO A 424 5.30 -18.44 20.13
CA PRO A 424 5.35 -18.71 21.57
C PRO A 424 4.94 -17.49 22.40
N ALA A 425 4.29 -17.74 23.53
CA ALA A 425 4.04 -16.71 24.52
C ALA A 425 5.37 -16.22 25.12
N LEU A 426 5.51 -14.91 25.30
CA LEU A 426 6.61 -14.27 26.04
C LEU A 426 6.23 -14.05 27.50
N ALA A 427 4.93 -13.90 27.78
CA ALA A 427 4.40 -13.78 29.14
C ALA A 427 4.67 -15.07 29.96
N LYS A 428 5.27 -14.91 31.12
CA LYS A 428 5.62 -16.01 32.04
C LYS A 428 6.48 -17.12 31.39
N ASN A 429 7.32 -16.75 30.43
CA ASN A 429 8.15 -17.67 29.68
C ASN A 429 9.49 -17.91 30.42
N PRO A 430 9.87 -19.18 30.69
CA PRO A 430 11.14 -19.48 31.36
C PRO A 430 12.38 -18.98 30.63
N LEU A 431 12.38 -18.98 29.27
CA LEU A 431 13.50 -18.43 28.50
C LEU A 431 13.64 -16.92 28.72
N VAL A 432 12.51 -16.22 28.82
CA VAL A 432 12.50 -14.76 29.06
C VAL A 432 12.99 -14.44 30.48
N SER A 433 12.56 -15.22 31.47
CA SER A 433 12.87 -14.97 32.89
C SER A 433 14.23 -15.56 33.34
N GLY A 434 14.83 -16.40 32.52
CA GLY A 434 16.07 -17.13 32.83
C GLY A 434 17.37 -16.35 32.55
N ASP A 435 18.42 -17.09 32.21
CA ASP A 435 19.70 -16.54 31.75
C ASP A 435 19.47 -15.64 30.53
N PRO A 436 19.97 -14.40 30.53
CA PRO A 436 19.78 -13.47 29.41
C PRO A 436 20.50 -13.94 28.13
N LYS A 437 21.58 -14.71 28.20
CA LYS A 437 22.39 -15.05 27.04
C LYS A 437 21.62 -15.76 25.93
N PRO A 438 20.86 -16.85 26.14
CA PRO A 438 20.09 -17.51 25.08
C PRO A 438 19.00 -16.61 24.49
N LEU A 439 18.43 -15.68 25.28
CA LEU A 439 17.42 -14.73 24.82
C LEU A 439 18.05 -13.65 23.94
N ILE A 440 19.23 -13.14 24.27
CA ILE A 440 19.99 -12.19 23.46
C ILE A 440 20.39 -12.85 22.13
N GLU A 441 20.98 -14.06 22.19
CA GLU A 441 21.36 -14.81 20.99
C GLU A 441 20.16 -15.05 20.06
N LEU A 442 19.01 -15.43 20.63
CA LEU A 442 17.76 -15.60 19.87
C LEU A 442 17.30 -14.28 19.20
N LEU A 443 17.39 -13.16 19.91
CA LEU A 443 17.04 -11.85 19.33
C LEU A 443 17.98 -11.50 18.18
N LEU A 444 19.28 -11.63 18.38
CA LEU A 444 20.28 -11.20 17.40
C LEU A 444 20.34 -12.12 16.16
N GLN A 445 20.17 -13.43 16.34
CA GLN A 445 20.38 -14.44 15.29
C GLN A 445 19.08 -14.96 14.68
N GLY A 446 17.93 -14.70 15.34
CA GLY A 446 16.66 -15.28 14.94
C GLY A 446 16.59 -16.80 15.18
N LYS A 447 15.58 -17.42 14.59
CA LYS A 447 15.39 -18.88 14.66
C LYS A 447 14.88 -19.42 13.33
N THR A 448 15.55 -20.45 12.83
CA THR A 448 15.12 -21.22 11.66
C THR A 448 14.34 -22.44 12.10
N SER A 449 13.25 -22.76 11.42
CA SER A 449 12.46 -23.97 11.67
C SER A 449 13.12 -25.20 11.01
N ALA A 450 12.66 -26.40 11.39
CA ALA A 450 13.21 -27.67 10.88
C ALA A 450 13.07 -27.85 9.35
N ASN A 451 12.15 -27.15 8.72
CA ASN A 451 11.96 -27.14 7.25
C ASN A 451 12.78 -26.05 6.52
N GLY A 452 13.66 -25.32 7.24
CA GLY A 452 14.52 -24.28 6.66
C GLY A 452 13.86 -22.90 6.52
N SER A 453 12.56 -22.75 6.85
CA SER A 453 11.92 -21.43 6.89
C SER A 453 12.31 -20.66 8.16
N GLN A 454 12.38 -19.35 8.07
CA GLN A 454 12.66 -18.50 9.22
C GLN A 454 11.44 -18.48 10.16
N ALA A 455 11.61 -19.01 11.37
CA ALA A 455 10.53 -19.06 12.38
C ALA A 455 10.47 -17.78 13.23
N MET A 456 11.60 -17.09 13.40
CA MET A 456 11.75 -15.78 14.02
C MET A 456 12.87 -15.04 13.28
N PRO A 457 12.65 -13.82 12.77
CA PRO A 457 13.69 -13.05 12.10
C PRO A 457 14.83 -12.69 13.06
N ALA A 458 16.00 -12.46 12.52
CA ALA A 458 17.13 -11.90 13.26
C ALA A 458 16.94 -10.39 13.43
N PHE A 459 17.23 -9.85 14.61
CA PHE A 459 17.17 -8.43 14.93
C PHE A 459 18.58 -7.85 15.16
N SER A 460 19.56 -8.33 14.41
CA SER A 460 20.95 -7.89 14.50
C SER A 460 21.17 -6.42 14.11
N PHE A 461 20.24 -5.83 13.36
CA PHE A 461 20.23 -4.44 12.97
C PHE A 461 19.93 -3.46 14.13
N LEU A 462 19.24 -3.90 15.20
CA LEU A 462 19.01 -3.07 16.38
C LEU A 462 20.35 -2.70 17.01
N ASP A 463 20.53 -1.45 17.40
CA ASP A 463 21.69 -1.08 18.17
C ASP A 463 21.68 -1.75 19.57
N ASN A 464 22.82 -1.75 20.27
CA ASN A 464 22.94 -2.44 21.55
C ASN A 464 21.99 -1.87 22.62
N ARG A 465 21.63 -0.59 22.53
CA ARG A 465 20.70 0.07 23.44
C ARG A 465 19.27 -0.34 23.12
N GLU A 466 18.85 -0.27 21.86
CA GLU A 466 17.52 -0.68 21.42
C GLU A 466 17.23 -2.15 21.77
N ALA A 467 18.18 -3.03 21.48
CA ALA A 467 18.08 -4.44 21.82
C ALA A 467 17.94 -4.66 23.34
N ALA A 468 18.72 -3.94 24.15
CA ALA A 468 18.61 -3.97 25.60
C ALA A 468 17.25 -3.43 26.10
N GLU A 469 16.76 -2.32 25.56
CA GLU A 469 15.46 -1.74 25.92
C GLU A 469 14.30 -2.69 25.61
N ILE A 470 14.28 -3.33 24.44
CA ILE A 470 13.26 -4.34 24.09
C ILE A 470 13.29 -5.50 25.07
N LEU A 471 14.47 -6.07 25.29
CA LEU A 471 14.61 -7.23 26.19
C LEU A 471 14.24 -6.88 27.63
N ASN A 472 14.59 -5.69 28.10
CA ASN A 472 14.22 -5.21 29.43
C ASN A 472 12.72 -5.02 29.59
N TYR A 473 12.04 -4.49 28.55
CA TYR A 473 10.57 -4.44 28.54
C TYR A 473 9.96 -5.83 28.60
N ILE A 474 10.38 -6.77 27.76
CA ILE A 474 9.87 -8.14 27.74
C ILE A 474 10.11 -8.83 29.09
N ARG A 475 11.28 -8.64 29.71
CA ARG A 475 11.69 -9.24 30.98
C ARG A 475 11.03 -8.62 32.21
N SER A 476 10.41 -7.45 32.09
CA SER A 476 9.67 -6.78 33.17
C SER A 476 8.15 -6.80 32.99
N ALA A 477 7.68 -7.05 31.77
CA ALA A 477 6.25 -7.06 31.46
C ALA A 477 5.59 -8.42 31.79
N TRP A 478 4.28 -8.43 31.86
CA TRP A 478 3.38 -9.59 31.92
C TRP A 478 3.73 -10.63 33.01
N GLY A 479 4.34 -10.17 34.11
CA GLY A 479 4.72 -11.03 35.21
C GLY A 479 5.98 -11.85 34.96
N ASN A 480 6.90 -11.33 34.17
CA ASN A 480 8.25 -11.84 33.96
C ASN A 480 9.24 -11.13 34.94
N PRO A 481 9.44 -11.60 36.21
CA PRO A 481 10.38 -10.95 37.10
C PRO A 481 11.80 -11.36 36.75
N SER A 482 12.62 -10.45 36.26
CA SER A 482 14.00 -10.75 35.91
C SER A 482 14.91 -9.52 35.96
N SER A 483 16.22 -9.75 36.08
CA SER A 483 17.21 -8.67 36.10
C SER A 483 17.35 -7.99 34.73
N PRO A 484 17.61 -6.69 34.68
CA PRO A 484 17.81 -5.98 33.45
C PRO A 484 19.08 -6.43 32.70
N ILE A 485 19.05 -6.29 31.38
CA ILE A 485 20.16 -6.57 30.47
C ILE A 485 20.78 -5.21 30.08
N SER A 486 22.11 -5.13 30.13
CA SER A 486 22.84 -3.95 29.69
C SER A 486 23.20 -3.98 28.20
N SER A 487 23.39 -2.83 27.58
CA SER A 487 23.89 -2.72 26.20
C SER A 487 25.27 -3.40 26.02
N THR A 488 26.12 -3.40 27.05
CA THR A 488 27.41 -4.11 27.03
C THR A 488 27.28 -5.62 27.01
N GLN A 489 26.23 -6.19 27.62
CA GLN A 489 25.94 -7.62 27.47
C GLN A 489 25.50 -7.99 26.05
N ILE A 490 24.71 -7.13 25.40
CA ILE A 490 24.36 -7.30 23.98
C ILE A 490 25.63 -7.25 23.12
N GLU A 491 26.47 -6.22 23.30
CA GLU A 491 27.72 -6.04 22.56
C GLU A 491 28.66 -7.24 22.65
N SER A 492 28.75 -7.89 23.82
CA SER A 492 29.62 -9.05 24.04
C SER A 492 29.16 -10.33 23.31
N LEU A 493 27.93 -10.34 22.73
CA LEU A 493 27.33 -11.51 22.08
C LEU A 493 27.06 -11.28 20.58
N ARG A 494 27.48 -10.13 20.03
CA ARG A 494 27.49 -9.83 18.58
C ARG A 494 28.76 -10.42 17.88
#